data_88407601dbeec0d660d6a0ee08eebf9a
#
_entry.id   88407601dbeec0d660d6a0ee08eebf9a
#
_cell.length_a   1.000
_cell.length_b   1.000
_cell.length_c   1.000
_cell.angle_alpha   90.00
_cell.angle_beta   90.00
_cell.angle_gamma   90.00
#
_symmetry.space_group_name_H-M   'P 1'
#
loop_
_entity.id
_entity.type
_entity.pdbx_description
1 polymer ?
#
loop_
_entity_poly.entity_id
_entity_poly.type
_entity_poly.pdbx_seq_one_letter_code
_entity_poly.pdbx_strand_id
1 'polypeptide(L)'
;MALGFDEPIRGVNLGNWLVLERWMTPGLFRASGEADEIWMHRTMSSDALDRLLRRHRETYVTFDDFRAIAAHGCNLVRIPVPYFIFGDVPGHPGCVGFLDRAFDWANATGLKVLIDLHTVPGSQNGYDNGGLTGVCRWHRSPKAVGFALDVLTRLAARYRDNPALFGIEVLNEPVSWLVYRTAAS
;
A
#
# COMPACT_ATOMS: atom_id res chain seq x y z
N MET A 1 -19.03 -5.04 16.74
CA MET A 1 -18.91 -6.49 16.53
C MET A 1 -17.46 -6.78 16.26
N ALA A 2 -16.85 -7.73 16.97
CA ALA A 2 -15.53 -8.21 16.58
C ALA A 2 -15.67 -8.92 15.23
N LEU A 3 -14.91 -8.47 14.22
CA LEU A 3 -14.80 -9.17 12.94
C LEU A 3 -13.92 -10.42 13.20
N GLY A 4 -14.50 -11.45 13.77
CA GLY A 4 -13.84 -12.73 13.94
C GLY A 4 -13.99 -13.58 12.69
N PHE A 5 -12.95 -14.30 12.31
CA PHE A 5 -13.13 -15.47 11.50
C PHE A 5 -13.56 -16.62 12.41
N ASP A 6 -14.62 -17.33 12.06
CA ASP A 6 -15.00 -18.59 12.71
C ASP A 6 -14.03 -19.73 12.30
N GLU A 7 -13.12 -19.46 11.37
CA GLU A 7 -12.14 -20.38 10.83
C GLU A 7 -10.73 -19.76 10.77
N PRO A 8 -9.65 -20.56 10.64
CA PRO A 8 -8.29 -20.07 10.51
C PRO A 8 -8.11 -19.10 9.34
N ILE A 9 -7.36 -18.02 9.57
CA ILE A 9 -7.02 -17.05 8.53
C ILE A 9 -6.05 -17.69 7.52
N ARG A 10 -6.43 -17.66 6.27
CA ARG A 10 -5.61 -18.05 5.11
C ARG A 10 -5.58 -16.85 4.16
N GLY A 11 -4.48 -16.11 4.15
CA GLY A 11 -4.40 -14.86 3.43
C GLY A 11 -3.30 -14.84 2.37
N VAL A 12 -3.49 -13.97 1.37
CA VAL A 12 -2.50 -13.64 0.34
C VAL A 12 -2.19 -12.15 0.40
N ASN A 13 -0.90 -11.79 0.33
CA ASN A 13 -0.48 -10.40 0.20
C ASN A 13 -0.45 -10.01 -1.28
N LEU A 14 -1.21 -8.97 -1.66
CA LEU A 14 -1.21 -8.40 -3.00
C LEU A 14 -0.14 -7.31 -3.11
N GLY A 15 1.12 -7.70 -2.83
CA GLY A 15 2.28 -6.83 -2.91
C GLY A 15 2.53 -6.32 -4.33
N ASN A 16 3.25 -5.21 -4.45
CA ASN A 16 3.65 -4.60 -5.71
C ASN A 16 2.48 -4.15 -6.63
N TRP A 17 1.27 -4.08 -6.13
CA TRP A 17 0.11 -3.61 -6.91
C TRP A 17 -0.09 -2.10 -6.81
N LEU A 18 -0.37 -1.60 -5.60
CA LEU A 18 -0.62 -0.17 -5.35
C LEU A 18 0.61 0.57 -4.82
N VAL A 19 1.54 -0.16 -4.21
CA VAL A 19 2.91 0.25 -3.85
C VAL A 19 3.87 -0.58 -4.68
N LEU A 20 4.78 0.07 -5.38
CA LEU A 20 5.72 -0.61 -6.27
C LEU A 20 6.99 -1.03 -5.53
N GLU A 21 7.41 -2.25 -5.79
CA GLU A 21 8.65 -2.82 -5.28
C GLU A 21 9.53 -3.30 -6.45
N ARG A 22 10.71 -2.71 -6.59
CA ARG A 22 11.58 -2.96 -7.74
C ARG A 22 11.97 -4.42 -7.91
N TRP A 23 12.18 -5.14 -6.82
CA TRP A 23 12.57 -6.55 -6.85
C TRP A 23 11.46 -7.46 -7.42
N MET A 24 10.19 -7.09 -7.26
CA MET A 24 9.06 -7.84 -7.80
C MET A 24 8.83 -7.56 -9.29
N THR A 25 9.00 -6.31 -9.73
CA THR A 25 8.83 -5.92 -11.15
C THR A 25 9.98 -5.06 -11.64
N PRO A 26 11.21 -5.59 -11.74
CA PRO A 26 12.38 -4.81 -12.17
C PRO A 26 12.22 -4.20 -13.56
N GLY A 27 11.39 -4.81 -14.42
CA GLY A 27 11.07 -4.31 -15.74
C GLY A 27 10.35 -2.96 -15.75
N LEU A 28 9.52 -2.71 -14.74
CA LEU A 28 8.76 -1.47 -14.61
C LEU A 28 9.69 -0.27 -14.32
N PHE A 29 10.77 -0.51 -13.58
CA PHE A 29 11.74 0.50 -13.19
C PHE A 29 12.83 0.77 -14.25
N ARG A 30 12.92 -0.05 -15.32
CA ARG A 30 13.94 0.15 -16.37
C ARG A 30 13.78 1.48 -17.11
N ALA A 31 12.54 1.96 -17.26
CA ALA A 31 12.26 3.20 -17.98
C ALA A 31 12.77 4.44 -17.22
N SER A 32 12.76 4.40 -15.89
CA SER A 32 13.26 5.49 -15.05
C SER A 32 14.72 5.31 -14.63
N GLY A 33 15.21 4.06 -14.55
CA GLY A 33 16.52 3.73 -13.97
C GLY A 33 16.56 3.82 -12.45
N GLU A 34 15.45 4.14 -11.80
CA GLU A 34 15.40 4.48 -10.38
C GLU A 34 15.37 3.25 -9.45
N ALA A 35 15.75 3.45 -8.20
CA ALA A 35 15.84 2.40 -7.20
C ALA A 35 14.48 2.10 -6.53
N ASP A 36 13.58 3.08 -6.47
CA ASP A 36 12.29 2.99 -5.78
C ASP A 36 11.20 3.85 -6.42
N GLU A 37 9.96 3.68 -5.94
CA GLU A 37 8.78 4.34 -6.48
C GLU A 37 8.83 5.87 -6.31
N ILE A 38 9.31 6.39 -5.19
CA ILE A 38 9.32 7.84 -4.93
C ILE A 38 10.30 8.55 -5.87
N TRP A 39 11.48 7.97 -6.12
CA TRP A 39 12.42 8.53 -7.10
C TRP A 39 11.86 8.44 -8.52
N MET A 40 11.20 7.35 -8.88
CA MET A 40 10.51 7.23 -10.16
C MET A 40 9.46 8.32 -10.35
N HIS A 41 8.66 8.64 -9.33
CA HIS A 41 7.70 9.74 -9.36
C HIS A 41 8.34 11.12 -9.55
N ARG A 42 9.57 11.31 -9.05
CA ARG A 42 10.30 12.59 -9.14
C ARG A 42 10.99 12.81 -10.49
N THR A 43 11.36 11.74 -11.17
CA THR A 43 12.20 11.79 -12.38
C THR A 43 11.41 11.64 -13.67
N MET A 44 10.29 10.94 -13.64
CA MET A 44 9.42 10.78 -14.81
C MET A 44 8.52 12.00 -15.00
N SER A 45 8.17 12.29 -16.26
CA SER A 45 7.10 13.24 -16.56
C SER A 45 5.76 12.72 -16.05
N SER A 46 4.87 13.62 -15.61
CA SER A 46 3.56 13.25 -15.05
C SER A 46 2.76 12.34 -15.98
N ASP A 47 2.72 12.66 -17.28
CA ASP A 47 1.95 11.87 -18.25
C ASP A 47 2.52 10.47 -18.47
N ALA A 48 3.84 10.32 -18.47
CA ALA A 48 4.48 9.01 -18.61
C ALA A 48 4.28 8.16 -17.35
N LEU A 49 4.40 8.79 -16.17
CA LEU A 49 4.16 8.16 -14.88
C LEU A 49 2.70 7.69 -14.76
N ASP A 50 1.74 8.55 -15.05
CA ASP A 50 0.31 8.21 -15.00
C ASP A 50 -0.04 7.04 -15.90
N ARG A 51 0.44 7.04 -17.15
CA ARG A 51 0.19 5.91 -18.08
C ARG A 51 0.82 4.61 -17.57
N LEU A 52 2.05 4.68 -17.05
CA LEU A 52 2.76 3.52 -16.53
C LEU A 52 2.02 2.91 -15.34
N LEU A 53 1.71 3.73 -14.33
CA LEU A 53 1.05 3.29 -13.10
C LEU A 53 -0.38 2.82 -13.35
N ARG A 54 -1.14 3.52 -14.18
CA ARG A 54 -2.50 3.11 -14.57
C ARG A 54 -2.48 1.74 -15.22
N ARG A 55 -1.64 1.54 -16.25
CA ARG A 55 -1.53 0.25 -16.92
C ARG A 55 -1.14 -0.87 -15.96
N HIS A 56 -0.14 -0.63 -15.10
CA HIS A 56 0.28 -1.61 -14.10
C HIS A 56 -0.88 -1.97 -13.17
N ARG A 57 -1.52 -0.98 -12.54
CA ARG A 57 -2.60 -1.17 -11.58
C ARG A 57 -3.85 -1.82 -12.19
N GLU A 58 -4.11 -1.62 -13.48
CA GLU A 58 -5.23 -2.23 -14.20
C GLU A 58 -4.99 -3.70 -14.56
N THR A 59 -3.73 -4.13 -14.70
CA THR A 59 -3.40 -5.45 -15.24
C THR A 59 -2.68 -6.37 -14.27
N TYR A 60 -2.12 -5.85 -13.18
CA TYR A 60 -1.31 -6.62 -12.24
C TYR A 60 -2.15 -7.44 -11.27
N VAL A 61 -3.27 -6.89 -10.80
CA VAL A 61 -4.29 -7.60 -10.03
C VAL A 61 -5.65 -7.33 -10.66
N THR A 62 -6.41 -8.40 -10.90
CA THR A 62 -7.71 -8.38 -11.58
C THR A 62 -8.78 -9.08 -10.74
N PHE A 63 -10.03 -9.01 -11.17
CA PHE A 63 -11.12 -9.76 -10.53
C PHE A 63 -10.91 -11.29 -10.61
N ASP A 64 -10.30 -11.76 -11.69
CA ASP A 64 -10.01 -13.21 -11.83
C ASP A 64 -8.99 -13.69 -10.80
N ASP A 65 -8.03 -12.85 -10.39
CA ASP A 65 -7.10 -13.16 -9.29
C ASP A 65 -7.86 -13.31 -7.96
N PHE A 66 -8.81 -12.42 -7.65
CA PHE A 66 -9.65 -12.54 -6.45
C PHE A 66 -10.48 -13.83 -6.48
N ARG A 67 -11.05 -14.18 -7.63
CA ARG A 67 -11.76 -15.46 -7.81
C ARG A 67 -10.84 -16.67 -7.57
N ALA A 68 -9.63 -16.64 -8.14
CA ALA A 68 -8.66 -17.70 -7.98
C ALA A 68 -8.22 -17.86 -6.50
N ILE A 69 -7.93 -16.74 -5.82
CA ILE A 69 -7.56 -16.73 -4.39
C ILE A 69 -8.66 -17.38 -3.54
N ALA A 70 -9.93 -16.98 -3.75
CA ALA A 70 -11.06 -17.56 -3.04
C ALA A 70 -11.24 -19.06 -3.37
N ALA A 71 -11.11 -19.44 -4.63
CA ALA A 71 -11.21 -20.83 -5.07
C ALA A 71 -10.14 -21.75 -4.48
N HIS A 72 -8.96 -21.21 -4.12
CA HIS A 72 -7.90 -21.93 -3.42
C HIS A 72 -8.10 -21.99 -1.90
N GLY A 73 -9.25 -21.55 -1.40
CA GLY A 73 -9.61 -21.64 0.02
C GLY A 73 -8.99 -20.55 0.90
N CYS A 74 -8.48 -19.47 0.31
CA CYS A 74 -8.12 -18.28 1.05
C CYS A 74 -9.38 -17.50 1.45
N ASN A 75 -9.31 -16.78 2.57
CA ASN A 75 -10.41 -15.99 3.10
C ASN A 75 -10.03 -14.51 3.35
N LEU A 76 -8.76 -14.13 3.10
CA LEU A 76 -8.25 -12.79 3.30
C LEU A 76 -7.24 -12.39 2.21
N VAL A 77 -7.30 -11.13 1.80
CA VAL A 77 -6.24 -10.47 1.04
C VAL A 77 -5.69 -9.29 1.84
N ARG A 78 -4.35 -9.16 1.93
CA ARG A 78 -3.68 -7.98 2.45
C ARG A 78 -3.33 -7.08 1.26
N ILE A 79 -3.66 -5.81 1.35
CA ILE A 79 -3.45 -4.85 0.26
C ILE A 79 -2.56 -3.72 0.75
N PRO A 80 -1.27 -3.70 0.36
CA PRO A 80 -0.36 -2.59 0.59
C PRO A 80 -0.84 -1.32 -0.13
N VAL A 81 -0.95 -0.20 0.60
CA VAL A 81 -1.35 1.09 0.06
C VAL A 81 -0.32 2.18 0.38
N PRO A 82 -0.06 3.12 -0.54
CA PRO A 82 0.88 4.21 -0.29
C PRO A 82 0.22 5.35 0.50
N TYR A 83 1.03 6.17 1.18
CA TYR A 83 0.54 7.35 1.87
C TYR A 83 -0.13 8.39 0.94
N PHE A 84 0.19 8.37 -0.33
CA PHE A 84 -0.41 9.24 -1.36
C PHE A 84 -1.63 8.62 -2.07
N ILE A 85 -2.25 7.60 -1.48
CA ILE A 85 -3.37 6.84 -2.08
C ILE A 85 -4.52 7.73 -2.55
N PHE A 86 -4.78 8.85 -1.86
CA PHE A 86 -5.88 9.77 -2.19
C PHE A 86 -5.56 10.77 -3.32
N GLY A 87 -4.30 10.84 -3.79
CA GLY A 87 -3.89 11.74 -4.88
C GLY A 87 -3.74 13.21 -4.48
N ASP A 88 -3.67 13.51 -3.20
CA ASP A 88 -3.52 14.85 -2.63
C ASP A 88 -2.06 15.23 -2.33
N VAL A 89 -1.13 14.37 -2.69
CA VAL A 89 0.31 14.63 -2.58
C VAL A 89 0.86 15.04 -3.95
N PRO A 90 1.37 16.27 -4.10
CA PRO A 90 1.89 16.75 -5.38
C PRO A 90 2.95 15.79 -5.98
N GLY A 91 2.81 15.50 -7.28
CA GLY A 91 3.72 14.62 -8.01
C GLY A 91 3.51 13.11 -7.75
N HIS A 92 2.48 12.74 -6.96
CA HIS A 92 2.18 11.34 -6.67
C HIS A 92 0.73 11.01 -7.09
N PRO A 93 0.53 10.25 -8.18
CA PRO A 93 -0.79 9.86 -8.63
C PRO A 93 -1.50 8.97 -7.61
N GLY A 94 -2.71 9.36 -7.22
CA GLY A 94 -3.54 8.59 -6.29
C GLY A 94 -4.00 7.26 -6.89
N CYS A 95 -4.45 6.36 -6.01
CA CYS A 95 -4.91 5.04 -6.43
C CYS A 95 -6.10 4.50 -5.62
N VAL A 96 -6.79 5.35 -4.86
CA VAL A 96 -7.92 4.92 -4.01
C VAL A 96 -9.03 4.21 -4.78
N GLY A 97 -9.29 4.60 -6.04
CA GLY A 97 -10.28 3.92 -6.89
C GLY A 97 -9.94 2.46 -7.21
N PHE A 98 -8.67 2.07 -7.17
CA PHE A 98 -8.27 0.67 -7.30
C PHE A 98 -8.54 -0.10 -6.00
N LEU A 99 -8.36 0.53 -4.84
CA LEU A 99 -8.73 -0.06 -3.56
C LEU A 99 -10.25 -0.20 -3.44
N ASP A 100 -11.05 0.77 -3.92
CA ASP A 100 -12.51 0.65 -3.99
C ASP A 100 -12.92 -0.59 -4.79
N ARG A 101 -12.35 -0.78 -5.98
CA ARG A 101 -12.59 -1.98 -6.80
C ARG A 101 -12.20 -3.28 -6.10
N ALA A 102 -11.10 -3.27 -5.34
CA ALA A 102 -10.69 -4.43 -4.55
C ALA A 102 -11.75 -4.81 -3.50
N PHE A 103 -12.37 -3.83 -2.86
CA PHE A 103 -13.47 -4.07 -1.93
C PHE A 103 -14.71 -4.62 -2.63
N ASP A 104 -15.05 -4.12 -3.82
CA ASP A 104 -16.15 -4.67 -4.62
C ASP A 104 -15.86 -6.14 -4.99
N TRP A 105 -14.64 -6.45 -5.41
CA TRP A 105 -14.21 -7.79 -5.74
C TRP A 105 -14.19 -8.72 -4.51
N ALA A 106 -13.72 -8.22 -3.37
CA ALA A 106 -13.74 -8.97 -2.11
C ALA A 106 -15.16 -9.31 -1.66
N ASN A 107 -16.09 -8.35 -1.73
CA ASN A 107 -17.51 -8.58 -1.45
C ASN A 107 -18.11 -9.64 -2.38
N ALA A 108 -17.78 -9.59 -3.67
CA ALA A 108 -18.29 -10.55 -4.68
C ALA A 108 -17.72 -11.97 -4.51
N THR A 109 -16.52 -12.11 -3.92
CA THR A 109 -15.83 -13.40 -3.75
C THR A 109 -15.85 -13.94 -2.33
N GLY A 110 -16.41 -13.17 -1.37
CA GLY A 110 -16.45 -13.54 0.05
C GLY A 110 -15.11 -13.36 0.79
N LEU A 111 -14.10 -12.74 0.14
CA LEU A 111 -12.82 -12.44 0.77
C LEU A 111 -12.94 -11.26 1.74
N LYS A 112 -12.08 -11.24 2.75
CA LYS A 112 -11.85 -10.07 3.60
C LYS A 112 -10.61 -9.31 3.16
N VAL A 113 -10.57 -8.00 3.48
CA VAL A 113 -9.47 -7.10 3.13
C VAL A 113 -8.80 -6.58 4.38
N LEU A 114 -7.51 -6.82 4.51
CA LEU A 114 -6.62 -6.12 5.43
C LEU A 114 -5.92 -5.02 4.64
N ILE A 115 -6.25 -3.76 4.90
CA ILE A 115 -5.52 -2.62 4.34
C ILE A 115 -4.21 -2.48 5.11
N ASP A 116 -3.10 -2.30 4.41
CA ASP A 116 -1.80 -2.05 5.02
C ASP A 116 -1.27 -0.69 4.57
N LEU A 117 -1.08 0.27 5.50
CA LEU A 117 -0.32 1.48 5.19
C LEU A 117 1.14 1.11 5.03
N HIS A 118 1.55 0.94 3.77
CA HIS A 118 2.84 0.34 3.43
C HIS A 118 3.99 1.35 3.37
N THR A 119 3.69 2.61 3.07
CA THR A 119 4.67 3.69 2.99
C THR A 119 4.19 4.93 3.71
N VAL A 120 5.13 5.75 4.20
CA VAL A 120 4.85 7.04 4.85
C VAL A 120 5.85 8.10 4.37
N PRO A 121 5.51 9.41 4.46
CA PRO A 121 6.43 10.48 4.05
C PRO A 121 7.76 10.39 4.81
N GLY A 122 8.87 10.29 4.07
CA GLY A 122 10.20 10.18 4.65
C GLY A 122 10.61 8.76 5.06
N SER A 123 9.83 7.76 4.66
CA SER A 123 10.03 6.32 4.86
C SER A 123 10.21 5.90 6.33
N GLN A 124 9.64 4.77 6.67
CA GLN A 124 9.68 4.17 8.02
C GLN A 124 10.84 3.21 8.23
N ASN A 125 11.52 2.77 7.17
CA ASN A 125 12.56 1.74 7.26
C ASN A 125 13.79 2.00 6.38
N GLY A 126 13.68 2.80 5.32
CA GLY A 126 14.78 3.07 4.38
C GLY A 126 15.02 1.97 3.35
N TYR A 127 14.10 1.02 3.22
CA TYR A 127 14.10 0.00 2.18
C TYR A 127 13.24 0.44 0.98
N ASP A 128 13.33 -0.27 -0.14
CA ASP A 128 12.52 -0.01 -1.33
C ASP A 128 11.02 -0.17 -1.07
N ASN A 129 10.62 -1.14 -0.24
CA ASN A 129 9.23 -1.32 0.19
C ASN A 129 8.69 -0.14 1.03
N GLY A 130 9.54 0.66 1.67
CA GLY A 130 9.18 1.94 2.29
C GLY A 130 9.02 3.09 1.30
N GLY A 131 9.21 2.82 -0.01
CA GLY A 131 9.07 3.74 -1.12
C GLY A 131 10.21 4.71 -1.31
N LEU A 132 11.17 4.81 -0.38
CA LEU A 132 12.30 5.74 -0.45
C LEU A 132 13.55 5.11 0.15
N THR A 133 14.37 4.54 -0.71
CA THR A 133 15.59 3.81 -0.34
C THR A 133 16.64 4.73 0.31
N GLY A 134 17.27 4.26 1.40
CA GLY A 134 18.33 4.95 2.10
C GLY A 134 17.85 6.09 3.01
N VAL A 135 16.55 6.33 3.11
CA VAL A 135 15.96 7.38 3.96
C VAL A 135 15.02 6.77 4.99
N CYS A 136 15.23 7.07 6.27
CA CYS A 136 14.34 6.68 7.38
C CYS A 136 14.14 7.89 8.31
N ARG A 137 13.17 8.74 8.02
CA ARG A 137 12.99 10.04 8.71
C ARG A 137 11.57 10.32 9.19
N TRP A 138 10.56 9.52 8.84
CA TRP A 138 9.16 9.82 9.17
C TRP A 138 8.95 10.03 10.66
N HIS A 139 9.57 9.20 11.52
CA HIS A 139 9.43 9.24 12.97
C HIS A 139 10.00 10.51 13.61
N ARG A 140 10.88 11.24 12.91
CA ARG A 140 11.49 12.51 13.35
C ARG A 140 10.67 13.72 12.95
N SER A 141 9.60 13.54 12.17
CA SER A 141 8.78 14.62 11.65
C SER A 141 7.35 14.51 12.17
N PRO A 142 6.95 15.33 13.16
CA PRO A 142 5.56 15.38 13.63
C PRO A 142 4.56 15.62 12.48
N LYS A 143 4.98 16.37 11.45
CA LYS A 143 4.15 16.61 10.26
C LYS A 143 3.96 15.30 9.46
N ALA A 144 5.01 14.50 9.27
CA ALA A 144 4.92 13.23 8.55
C ALA A 144 4.09 12.19 9.32
N VAL A 145 4.25 12.15 10.66
CA VAL A 145 3.43 11.31 11.53
C VAL A 145 1.97 11.73 11.48
N GLY A 146 1.68 13.04 11.61
CA GLY A 146 0.32 13.56 11.51
C GLY A 146 -0.34 13.27 10.16
N PHE A 147 0.43 13.35 9.06
CA PHE A 147 -0.05 13.00 7.72
C PHE A 147 -0.40 11.50 7.62
N ALA A 148 0.43 10.60 8.15
CA ALA A 148 0.14 9.17 8.18
C ALA A 148 -1.14 8.86 8.98
N LEU A 149 -1.34 9.53 10.13
CA LEU A 149 -2.56 9.41 10.92
C LEU A 149 -3.81 9.91 10.17
N ASP A 150 -3.69 11.00 9.40
CA ASP A 150 -4.78 11.49 8.54
C ASP A 150 -5.15 10.46 7.49
N VAL A 151 -4.17 9.89 6.79
CA VAL A 151 -4.40 8.84 5.79
C VAL A 151 -5.13 7.65 6.41
N LEU A 152 -4.67 7.15 7.57
CA LEU A 152 -5.32 6.04 8.29
C LEU A 152 -6.76 6.39 8.69
N THR A 153 -6.99 7.61 9.18
CA THR A 153 -8.31 8.09 9.58
C THR A 153 -9.27 8.13 8.38
N ARG A 154 -8.79 8.61 7.25
CA ARG A 154 -9.58 8.68 5.99
C ARG A 154 -9.87 7.29 5.43
N LEU A 155 -8.91 6.36 5.48
CA LEU A 155 -9.14 4.95 5.10
C LEU A 155 -10.18 4.29 6.02
N ALA A 156 -10.05 4.47 7.33
CA ALA A 156 -11.02 3.95 8.29
C ALA A 156 -12.42 4.53 8.06
N ALA A 157 -12.54 5.85 7.88
CA ALA A 157 -13.82 6.48 7.61
C ALA A 157 -14.47 6.00 6.30
N ARG A 158 -13.66 5.73 5.26
CA ARG A 158 -14.15 5.27 3.95
C ARG A 158 -14.70 3.84 3.99
N TYR A 159 -14.04 2.95 4.71
CA TYR A 159 -14.33 1.51 4.62
C TYR A 159 -14.95 0.90 5.88
N ARG A 160 -15.13 1.66 6.99
CA ARG A 160 -15.63 1.14 8.29
C ARG A 160 -16.94 0.35 8.20
N ASP A 161 -17.81 0.73 7.26
CA ASP A 161 -19.13 0.10 7.08
C ASP A 161 -19.12 -0.96 5.96
N ASN A 162 -17.96 -1.21 5.34
CA ASN A 162 -17.84 -2.22 4.29
C ASN A 162 -17.68 -3.62 4.92
N PRO A 163 -18.56 -4.58 4.59
CA PRO A 163 -18.52 -5.91 5.21
C PRO A 163 -17.25 -6.70 4.87
N ALA A 164 -16.53 -6.36 3.80
CA ALA A 164 -15.26 -6.99 3.45
C ALA A 164 -14.09 -6.46 4.30
N LEU A 165 -14.20 -5.32 4.99
CA LEU A 165 -13.11 -4.81 5.82
C LEU A 165 -12.81 -5.77 6.97
N PHE A 166 -11.60 -6.32 7.01
CA PHE A 166 -11.07 -7.07 8.15
C PHE A 166 -10.41 -6.16 9.18
N GLY A 167 -9.56 -5.25 8.70
CA GLY A 167 -8.83 -4.32 9.55
C GLY A 167 -7.88 -3.43 8.76
N ILE A 168 -7.15 -2.58 9.48
CA ILE A 168 -6.10 -1.72 8.93
C ILE A 168 -4.83 -1.96 9.72
N GLU A 169 -3.79 -2.41 9.04
CA GLU A 169 -2.41 -2.45 9.53
C GLU A 169 -1.86 -1.03 9.51
N VAL A 170 -1.46 -0.54 10.67
CA VAL A 170 -1.16 0.89 10.84
C VAL A 170 0.11 1.34 10.16
N LEU A 171 1.09 0.44 9.99
CA LEU A 171 2.34 0.71 9.26
C LEU A 171 3.11 -0.58 8.99
N ASN A 172 3.53 -0.79 7.75
CA ASN A 172 4.40 -1.89 7.35
C ASN A 172 5.83 -1.70 7.88
N GLU A 173 6.37 -2.71 8.54
CA GLU A 173 7.80 -2.87 8.88
C GLU A 173 8.52 -1.59 9.37
N PRO A 174 8.05 -0.89 10.40
CA PRO A 174 8.81 0.22 10.96
C PRO A 174 10.08 -0.31 11.64
N VAL A 175 11.23 0.32 11.34
CA VAL A 175 12.52 -0.13 11.86
C VAL A 175 12.72 0.36 13.31
N SER A 176 12.46 -0.49 14.27
CA SER A 176 12.50 -0.17 15.71
C SER A 176 13.89 0.18 16.23
N TRP A 177 14.95 -0.50 15.76
CA TRP A 177 16.32 -0.28 16.27
C TRP A 177 16.90 1.10 15.87
N LEU A 178 16.49 1.67 14.73
CA LEU A 178 16.85 3.03 14.32
C LEU A 178 16.15 4.09 15.20
N VAL A 179 14.95 3.81 15.64
CA VAL A 179 14.18 4.68 16.53
C VAL A 179 14.81 4.73 17.92
N TYR A 180 15.24 3.59 18.47
CA TYR A 180 15.88 3.52 19.79
C TYR A 180 17.24 4.22 19.85
N ARG A 181 18.06 4.14 18.80
CA ARG A 181 19.38 4.80 18.78
C ARG A 181 19.30 6.33 18.72
N THR A 182 18.21 6.89 18.22
CA THR A 182 18.03 8.34 18.06
C THR A 182 17.27 8.99 19.22
N ALA A 183 16.61 8.20 20.05
CA ALA A 183 16.00 8.69 21.29
C ALA A 183 17.02 8.77 22.46
N ALA A 184 18.19 8.15 22.30
CA ALA A 184 19.28 8.12 23.29
C ALA A 184 20.43 9.10 22.99
N SER A 185 20.32 9.92 21.95
CA SER A 185 21.23 11.01 21.57
C SER A 185 20.51 12.36 21.65
#